data_178ac2b3e562685c9f4d2509230dbae1
#
_entry.id   178ac2b3e562685c9f4d2509230dbae1
#
_cell.length_a   1.000
_cell.length_b   1.000
_cell.length_c   1.000
_cell.angle_alpha   90.00
_cell.angle_beta   90.00
_cell.angle_gamma   90.00
#
_symmetry.space_group_name_H-M   'P 1'
#
loop_
_entity.id
_entity.type
_entity.pdbx_description
1 polymer ?
#
loop_
_entity_poly.entity_id
_entity_poly.type
_entity_poly.pdbx_seq_one_letter_code
_entity_poly.pdbx_strand_id
1 'polypeptide(L)'
;GNLKGCKAIMRDFAPRVKAFLSLDDQSTHVCARAVGSARYRITADTRGGHSFADFGARSAIEVLSRLTCALYRQALPRAAGGVTTYNVGMISGGTSINAIAQHAEMLYEYRSNDAKSLAAMKEKLNVILRENALPDAKVTVELLGERPCGTATDPAAQKALETACCAALKHYVGGKKPISVGSTDCNIPLSLGIPSAS
;
A
#
# COMPACT_ATOMS: atom_id res chain seq x y z
N GLY A 1 -5.08 8.91 8.86
CA GLY A 1 -4.01 8.66 9.06
C GLY A 1 -2.66 8.67 8.37
N ASN A 2 -2.31 7.68 7.60
CA ASN A 2 -1.01 7.52 6.91
C ASN A 2 0.23 7.66 7.84
N LEU A 3 0.10 7.29 9.11
CA LEU A 3 1.13 7.28 10.16
C LEU A 3 1.77 8.67 10.40
N LYS A 4 1.03 9.77 10.17
CA LYS A 4 1.57 11.14 10.27
C LYS A 4 2.12 11.45 11.67
N GLY A 5 1.43 11.01 12.73
CA GLY A 5 1.86 11.17 14.13
C GLY A 5 3.19 10.46 14.39
N CYS A 6 3.28 9.18 14.07
CA CYS A 6 4.49 8.41 14.25
C CYS A 6 5.66 8.95 13.40
N LYS A 7 5.40 9.39 12.16
CA LYS A 7 6.41 10.07 11.31
C LYS A 7 6.96 11.31 11.99
N ALA A 8 6.12 12.15 12.60
CA ALA A 8 6.55 13.34 13.33
C ALA A 8 7.39 12.97 14.56
N ILE A 9 6.92 12.03 15.37
CA ILE A 9 7.66 11.55 16.55
C ILE A 9 9.03 11.01 16.14
N MET A 10 9.11 10.14 15.14
CA MET A 10 10.37 9.54 14.73
C MET A 10 11.33 10.55 14.09
N ARG A 11 10.83 11.56 13.37
CA ARG A 11 11.66 12.66 12.86
C ARG A 11 12.44 13.37 13.98
N ASP A 12 11.76 13.60 15.10
CA ASP A 12 12.31 14.42 16.17
C ASP A 12 13.06 13.58 17.23
N PHE A 13 12.73 12.31 17.38
CA PHE A 13 13.19 11.47 18.49
C PHE A 13 13.96 10.20 18.09
N ALA A 14 13.93 9.76 16.84
CA ALA A 14 14.52 8.49 16.41
C ALA A 14 15.93 8.20 16.94
N PRO A 15 16.90 9.16 16.97
CA PRO A 15 18.24 8.90 17.48
C PRO A 15 18.30 8.52 18.97
N ARG A 16 17.25 8.81 19.73
CA ARG A 16 17.16 8.53 21.17
C ARG A 16 16.25 7.34 21.51
N VAL A 17 15.54 6.80 20.50
CA VAL A 17 14.60 5.69 20.70
C VAL A 17 15.33 4.37 20.56
N LYS A 18 15.40 3.60 21.62
CA LYS A 18 16.00 2.24 21.62
C LYS A 18 14.99 1.16 21.23
N ALA A 19 13.72 1.37 21.54
CA ALA A 19 12.61 0.50 21.17
C ALA A 19 11.32 1.31 21.12
N PHE A 20 10.36 0.88 20.31
CA PHE A 20 9.04 1.53 20.17
C PHE A 20 7.93 0.53 20.41
N LEU A 21 6.96 0.90 21.23
CA LEU A 21 5.76 0.12 21.49
C LEU A 21 4.53 0.98 21.20
N SER A 22 3.65 0.49 20.33
CA SER A 22 2.33 1.06 20.08
C SER A 22 1.26 0.23 20.79
N LEU A 23 0.33 0.87 21.47
CA LEU A 23 -0.80 0.23 22.12
C LEU A 23 -2.08 0.57 21.33
N ASP A 24 -2.21 0.00 20.14
CA ASP A 24 -3.20 0.45 19.15
C ASP A 24 -3.88 -0.70 18.38
N ASP A 25 -3.89 -1.91 18.88
CA ASP A 25 -4.54 -3.01 18.16
C ASP A 25 -5.36 -3.91 19.10
N GLN A 26 -6.01 -4.90 18.48
CA GLN A 26 -6.73 -5.93 19.26
C GLN A 26 -5.72 -6.77 20.05
N SER A 27 -6.03 -7.01 21.30
CA SER A 27 -5.18 -7.77 22.23
C SER A 27 -5.08 -9.29 21.93
N THR A 28 -5.26 -9.68 20.66
CA THR A 28 -5.21 -11.07 20.22
C THR A 28 -3.83 -11.53 19.76
N HIS A 29 -2.98 -10.60 19.34
CA HIS A 29 -1.64 -10.89 18.78
C HIS A 29 -0.69 -9.71 19.02
N VAL A 30 0.60 -9.93 18.76
CA VAL A 30 1.63 -8.89 18.74
C VAL A 30 2.06 -8.64 17.29
N CYS A 31 1.79 -7.46 16.76
CA CYS A 31 2.25 -7.06 15.43
C CYS A 31 3.69 -6.53 15.52
N ALA A 32 4.65 -7.32 15.04
CA ALA A 32 6.08 -6.99 15.13
C ALA A 32 6.81 -7.05 13.77
N ARG A 33 6.06 -7.14 12.68
CA ARG A 33 6.58 -7.16 11.32
C ARG A 33 5.79 -6.23 10.44
N ALA A 34 6.47 -5.24 9.85
CA ALA A 34 5.84 -4.20 9.06
C ALA A 34 5.48 -4.65 7.65
N VAL A 35 4.22 -4.42 7.25
CA VAL A 35 3.79 -4.43 5.85
C VAL A 35 3.70 -3.00 5.35
N GLY A 36 4.56 -2.66 4.41
CA GLY A 36 4.48 -1.39 3.71
C GLY A 36 3.40 -1.40 2.63
N SER A 37 2.98 -0.22 2.21
CA SER A 37 1.98 -0.06 1.15
C SER A 37 2.11 1.27 0.42
N ALA A 38 1.66 1.31 -0.83
CA ALA A 38 1.38 2.54 -1.53
C ALA A 38 -0.02 2.48 -2.13
N ARG A 39 -0.74 3.60 -2.07
CA ARG A 39 -2.13 3.73 -2.51
C ARG A 39 -2.25 4.89 -3.47
N TYR A 40 -2.93 4.65 -4.57
CA TYR A 40 -3.07 5.61 -5.65
C TYR A 40 -4.53 5.77 -6.04
N ARG A 41 -4.88 7.01 -6.42
CA ARG A 41 -6.02 7.29 -7.28
C ARG A 41 -5.48 7.45 -8.69
N ILE A 42 -6.07 6.75 -9.65
CA ILE A 42 -5.74 6.85 -11.06
C ILE A 42 -7.01 7.28 -11.77
N THR A 43 -6.96 8.43 -12.43
CA THR A 43 -8.09 8.98 -13.18
C THR A 43 -7.77 8.99 -14.66
N ALA A 44 -8.78 8.77 -15.49
CA ALA A 44 -8.71 8.93 -16.93
C ALA A 44 -9.75 9.96 -17.37
N ASP A 45 -9.31 10.91 -18.18
CA ASP A 45 -10.14 11.94 -18.80
C ASP A 45 -10.02 11.88 -20.32
N THR A 46 -11.14 11.92 -21.02
CA THR A 46 -11.24 11.87 -22.48
C THR A 46 -12.27 12.89 -22.98
N ARG A 47 -12.36 13.04 -24.30
CA ARG A 47 -13.40 13.90 -24.90
C ARG A 47 -14.81 13.37 -24.61
N GLY A 48 -14.98 12.03 -24.59
CA GLY A 48 -16.29 11.40 -24.52
C GLY A 48 -17.16 11.67 -25.75
N GLY A 49 -18.47 11.50 -25.63
CA GLY A 49 -19.43 11.76 -26.70
C GLY A 49 -20.69 10.92 -26.61
N HIS A 50 -21.51 10.96 -27.66
CA HIS A 50 -22.69 10.11 -27.83
C HIS A 50 -22.30 8.77 -28.44
N SER A 51 -22.74 7.66 -27.87
CA SER A 51 -22.30 6.29 -28.25
C SER A 51 -22.52 5.95 -29.73
N PHE A 52 -23.50 6.51 -30.38
CA PHE A 52 -23.80 6.31 -31.81
C PHE A 52 -23.17 7.40 -32.68
N ALA A 53 -23.35 8.67 -32.33
CA ALA A 53 -22.88 9.80 -33.16
C ALA A 53 -21.38 9.97 -33.14
N ASP A 54 -20.72 9.71 -32.00
CA ASP A 54 -19.29 9.82 -31.80
C ASP A 54 -18.63 8.43 -31.71
N PHE A 55 -19.19 7.43 -32.37
CA PHE A 55 -18.63 6.06 -32.33
C PHE A 55 -17.14 6.05 -32.73
N GLY A 56 -16.30 5.41 -31.91
CA GLY A 56 -14.85 5.41 -32.07
C GLY A 56 -14.12 6.44 -31.22
N ALA A 57 -14.82 7.38 -30.58
CA ALA A 57 -14.21 8.24 -29.57
C ALA A 57 -13.75 7.43 -28.34
N ARG A 58 -12.69 7.86 -27.70
CA ARG A 58 -12.11 7.19 -26.54
C ARG A 58 -13.04 7.30 -25.32
N SER A 59 -13.25 6.18 -24.65
CA SER A 59 -13.96 6.12 -23.37
C SER A 59 -12.96 6.08 -22.20
N ALA A 60 -13.17 6.91 -21.19
CA ALA A 60 -12.38 6.89 -19.97
C ALA A 60 -12.47 5.52 -19.24
N ILE A 61 -13.65 4.88 -19.30
CA ILE A 61 -13.83 3.53 -18.74
C ILE A 61 -12.98 2.50 -19.52
N GLU A 62 -12.90 2.60 -20.85
CA GLU A 62 -12.03 1.73 -21.66
C GLU A 62 -10.55 1.90 -21.24
N VAL A 63 -10.08 3.15 -21.06
CA VAL A 63 -8.71 3.44 -20.62
C VAL A 63 -8.40 2.75 -19.30
N LEU A 64 -9.24 2.93 -18.28
CA LEU A 64 -9.04 2.29 -16.98
C LEU A 64 -9.17 0.77 -17.03
N SER A 65 -10.05 0.24 -17.88
CA SER A 65 -10.17 -1.21 -18.07
C SER A 65 -8.89 -1.82 -18.63
N ARG A 66 -8.26 -1.17 -19.62
CA ARG A 66 -6.96 -1.57 -20.16
C ARG A 66 -5.86 -1.53 -19.09
N LEU A 67 -5.77 -0.45 -18.33
CA LEU A 67 -4.82 -0.30 -17.22
C LEU A 67 -5.06 -1.37 -16.15
N THR A 68 -6.31 -1.64 -15.78
CA THR A 68 -6.67 -2.69 -14.84
C THR A 68 -6.18 -4.05 -15.33
N CYS A 69 -6.46 -4.40 -16.58
CA CYS A 69 -5.96 -5.65 -17.17
C CYS A 69 -4.43 -5.73 -17.14
N ALA A 70 -3.72 -4.65 -17.45
CA ALA A 70 -2.26 -4.61 -17.41
C ALA A 70 -1.73 -4.78 -15.99
N LEU A 71 -2.35 -4.12 -14.99
CA LEU A 71 -2.01 -4.27 -13.57
C LEU A 71 -2.18 -5.73 -13.10
N TYR A 72 -3.24 -6.42 -13.50
CA TYR A 72 -3.48 -7.81 -13.10
C TYR A 72 -2.66 -8.86 -13.88
N ARG A 73 -2.02 -8.48 -14.99
CA ARG A 73 -1.09 -9.35 -15.74
C ARG A 73 0.36 -9.23 -15.28
N GLN A 74 0.69 -8.26 -14.43
CA GLN A 74 2.06 -8.06 -13.99
C GLN A 74 2.56 -9.24 -13.13
N ALA A 75 3.81 -9.65 -13.35
CA ALA A 75 4.49 -10.59 -12.48
C ALA A 75 4.89 -9.91 -11.17
N LEU A 76 4.58 -10.52 -10.03
CA LEU A 76 4.98 -10.00 -8.72
C LEU A 76 6.49 -10.15 -8.50
N PRO A 77 7.13 -9.18 -7.82
CA PRO A 77 8.49 -9.35 -7.31
C PRO A 77 8.54 -10.55 -6.36
N ARG A 78 9.62 -11.32 -6.44
CA ARG A 78 9.86 -12.47 -5.55
C ARG A 78 11.04 -12.15 -4.65
N ALA A 79 10.81 -12.08 -3.34
CA ALA A 79 11.85 -12.02 -2.31
C ALA A 79 11.73 -13.27 -1.41
N ALA A 80 12.85 -13.78 -0.94
CA ALA A 80 12.86 -14.92 -0.02
C ALA A 80 12.10 -14.56 1.27
N GLY A 81 11.01 -15.25 1.56
CA GLY A 81 10.12 -14.95 2.68
C GLY A 81 9.30 -13.67 2.54
N GLY A 82 9.40 -12.98 1.40
CA GLY A 82 8.61 -11.78 1.10
C GLY A 82 7.23 -12.12 0.52
N VAL A 83 6.22 -11.38 0.96
CA VAL A 83 4.86 -11.43 0.40
C VAL A 83 4.56 -10.07 -0.21
N THR A 84 4.20 -10.07 -1.49
CA THR A 84 3.77 -8.88 -2.21
C THR A 84 2.37 -9.10 -2.76
N THR A 85 1.50 -8.11 -2.57
CA THR A 85 0.11 -8.13 -3.05
C THR A 85 -0.24 -6.82 -3.72
N TYR A 86 -1.28 -6.82 -4.54
CA TYR A 86 -1.87 -5.62 -5.11
C TYR A 86 -3.38 -5.80 -5.28
N ASN A 87 -4.09 -4.68 -5.42
CA ASN A 87 -5.53 -4.70 -5.65
C ASN A 87 -6.00 -3.41 -6.32
N VAL A 88 -6.93 -3.53 -7.25
CA VAL A 88 -7.81 -2.44 -7.67
C VAL A 88 -9.10 -2.58 -6.85
N GLY A 89 -9.23 -1.77 -5.80
CA GLY A 89 -10.31 -1.92 -4.81
C GLY A 89 -11.59 -1.18 -5.18
N MET A 90 -11.50 -0.18 -6.06
CA MET A 90 -12.64 0.58 -6.58
C MET A 90 -12.40 0.97 -8.02
N ILE A 91 -13.45 1.01 -8.81
CA ILE A 91 -13.49 1.61 -10.15
C ILE A 91 -14.87 2.23 -10.34
N SER A 92 -14.91 3.46 -10.85
CA SER A 92 -16.15 4.18 -11.15
C SER A 92 -15.98 5.10 -12.35
N GLY A 93 -17.07 5.44 -13.02
CA GLY A 93 -17.03 6.36 -14.15
C GLY A 93 -18.25 6.28 -15.04
N GLY A 94 -18.35 7.24 -15.99
CA GLY A 94 -19.47 7.37 -16.92
C GLY A 94 -20.67 8.06 -16.30
N THR A 95 -21.68 8.33 -17.14
CA THR A 95 -22.91 9.07 -16.77
C THR A 95 -24.18 8.37 -17.19
N SER A 96 -24.20 7.74 -18.37
CA SER A 96 -25.35 7.02 -18.90
C SER A 96 -24.92 5.96 -19.91
N ILE A 97 -25.85 5.04 -20.24
CA ILE A 97 -25.57 3.90 -21.14
C ILE A 97 -25.24 4.33 -22.58
N ASN A 98 -25.77 5.46 -23.02
CA ASN A 98 -25.56 6.00 -24.37
C ASN A 98 -24.52 7.13 -24.42
N ALA A 99 -23.77 7.35 -23.35
CA ALA A 99 -22.66 8.29 -23.30
C ALA A 99 -21.33 7.55 -23.30
N ILE A 100 -20.40 7.96 -24.17
CA ILE A 100 -18.99 7.57 -24.09
C ILE A 100 -18.40 8.32 -22.88
N ALA A 101 -17.88 7.58 -21.90
CA ALA A 101 -17.45 8.14 -20.63
C ALA A 101 -16.31 9.17 -20.81
N GLN A 102 -16.51 10.40 -20.34
CA GLN A 102 -15.49 11.44 -20.31
C GLN A 102 -14.53 11.31 -19.16
N HIS A 103 -15.01 10.77 -18.02
CA HIS A 103 -14.24 10.62 -16.80
C HIS A 103 -14.46 9.25 -16.17
N ALA A 104 -13.37 8.69 -15.65
CA ALA A 104 -13.40 7.50 -14.80
C ALA A 104 -12.25 7.55 -13.80
N GLU A 105 -12.42 6.92 -12.63
CA GLU A 105 -11.38 6.78 -11.62
C GLU A 105 -11.28 5.36 -11.09
N MET A 106 -10.08 4.98 -10.61
CA MET A 106 -9.88 3.75 -9.85
C MET A 106 -8.94 3.99 -8.67
N LEU A 107 -9.15 3.19 -7.62
CA LEU A 107 -8.24 3.14 -6.46
C LEU A 107 -7.42 1.86 -6.53
N TYR A 108 -6.11 2.03 -6.60
CA TYR A 108 -5.13 0.96 -6.67
C TYR A 108 -4.22 0.98 -5.45
N GLU A 109 -3.92 -0.19 -4.89
CA GLU A 109 -2.88 -0.34 -3.88
C GLU A 109 -1.98 -1.52 -4.18
N TYR A 110 -0.74 -1.45 -3.67
CA TYR A 110 0.11 -2.62 -3.50
C TYR A 110 0.72 -2.61 -2.09
N ARG A 111 1.07 -3.80 -1.62
CA ARG A 111 1.67 -4.02 -0.30
C ARG A 111 2.82 -4.99 -0.40
N SER A 112 3.81 -4.84 0.48
CA SER A 112 4.85 -5.84 0.68
C SER A 112 5.48 -5.72 2.07
N ASN A 113 5.97 -6.83 2.60
CA ASN A 113 6.84 -6.87 3.76
C ASN A 113 8.34 -6.80 3.39
N ASP A 114 8.65 -6.57 2.10
CA ASP A 114 10.00 -6.39 1.57
C ASP A 114 10.14 -5.03 0.87
N ALA A 115 11.11 -4.20 1.31
CA ALA A 115 11.31 -2.85 0.80
C ALA A 115 11.72 -2.81 -0.69
N LYS A 116 12.53 -3.78 -1.13
CA LYS A 116 12.94 -3.88 -2.55
C LYS A 116 11.74 -4.22 -3.43
N SER A 117 10.85 -5.09 -2.95
CA SER A 117 9.60 -5.42 -3.64
C SER A 117 8.65 -4.23 -3.72
N LEU A 118 8.55 -3.39 -2.67
CA LEU A 118 7.78 -2.14 -2.74
C LEU A 118 8.32 -1.19 -3.82
N ALA A 119 9.64 -1.00 -3.87
CA ALA A 119 10.28 -0.18 -4.90
C ALA A 119 10.04 -0.74 -6.31
N ALA A 120 10.18 -2.07 -6.47
CA ALA A 120 9.91 -2.74 -7.74
C ALA A 120 8.44 -2.61 -8.19
N MET A 121 7.48 -2.65 -7.26
CA MET A 121 6.06 -2.43 -7.59
C MET A 121 5.78 -1.00 -8.05
N LYS A 122 6.46 -0.01 -7.47
CA LYS A 122 6.37 1.39 -7.92
C LYS A 122 6.86 1.53 -9.36
N GLU A 123 8.00 0.93 -9.68
CA GLU A 123 8.54 0.99 -11.03
C GLU A 123 7.66 0.24 -12.04
N LYS A 124 7.11 -0.93 -11.67
CA LYS A 124 6.14 -1.64 -12.51
C LYS A 124 4.90 -0.81 -12.81
N LEU A 125 4.36 -0.09 -11.83
CA LEU A 125 3.25 0.83 -12.05
C LEU A 125 3.64 1.91 -13.08
N ASN A 126 4.81 2.53 -12.93
CA ASN A 126 5.30 3.55 -13.87
C ASN A 126 5.46 3.00 -15.30
N VAL A 127 5.97 1.78 -15.44
CA VAL A 127 6.11 1.10 -16.75
C VAL A 127 4.73 0.86 -17.36
N ILE A 128 3.80 0.28 -16.60
CA ILE A 128 2.44 0.00 -17.09
C ILE A 128 1.74 1.28 -17.54
N LEU A 129 1.86 2.37 -16.79
CA LEU A 129 1.26 3.67 -17.15
C LEU A 129 1.84 4.21 -18.48
N ARG A 130 3.16 4.11 -18.66
CA ARG A 130 3.82 4.55 -19.92
C ARG A 130 3.42 3.70 -21.12
N GLU A 131 3.44 2.37 -20.97
CA GLU A 131 3.13 1.43 -22.06
C GLU A 131 1.66 1.45 -22.49
N ASN A 132 0.76 1.89 -21.59
CA ASN A 132 -0.67 2.01 -21.87
C ASN A 132 -1.13 3.46 -22.06
N ALA A 133 -0.20 4.41 -22.21
CA ALA A 133 -0.53 5.79 -22.52
C ALA A 133 -1.18 5.90 -23.91
N LEU A 134 -2.28 6.67 -23.98
CA LEU A 134 -3.04 6.91 -25.21
C LEU A 134 -3.05 8.40 -25.52
N PRO A 135 -2.84 8.83 -26.77
CA PRO A 135 -2.70 10.26 -27.12
C PRO A 135 -4.02 11.04 -26.93
N ASP A 136 -5.16 10.35 -26.95
CA ASP A 136 -6.52 10.89 -26.84
C ASP A 136 -7.12 10.71 -25.44
N ALA A 137 -6.28 10.37 -24.44
CA ALA A 137 -6.68 10.23 -23.05
C ALA A 137 -5.64 10.84 -22.11
N LYS A 138 -6.11 11.61 -21.13
CA LYS A 138 -5.26 12.12 -20.04
C LYS A 138 -5.39 11.18 -18.84
N VAL A 139 -4.30 10.52 -18.46
CA VAL A 139 -4.25 9.73 -17.24
C VAL A 139 -3.50 10.52 -16.16
N THR A 140 -4.13 10.68 -14.99
CA THR A 140 -3.53 11.35 -13.83
C THR A 140 -3.38 10.34 -12.70
N VAL A 141 -2.25 10.39 -11.99
CA VAL A 141 -1.94 9.50 -10.88
C VAL A 141 -1.64 10.32 -9.64
N GLU A 142 -2.46 10.13 -8.61
CA GLU A 142 -2.32 10.78 -7.30
C GLU A 142 -1.88 9.75 -6.26
N LEU A 143 -0.79 10.02 -5.55
CA LEU A 143 -0.38 9.21 -4.40
C LEU A 143 -1.22 9.60 -3.17
N LEU A 144 -2.15 8.74 -2.78
CA LEU A 144 -3.03 8.95 -1.61
C LEU A 144 -2.31 8.68 -0.28
N GLY A 145 -1.33 7.79 -0.29
CA GLY A 145 -0.58 7.47 0.90
C GLY A 145 0.47 6.39 0.68
N GLU A 146 1.55 6.51 1.47
CA GLU A 146 2.65 5.56 1.45
C GLU A 146 3.05 5.22 2.89
N ARG A 147 3.26 3.93 3.14
CA ARG A 147 3.77 3.39 4.40
C ARG A 147 5.00 2.54 4.10
N PRO A 148 6.14 2.78 4.75
CA PRO A 148 7.33 1.96 4.57
C PRO A 148 7.14 0.57 5.19
N CYS A 149 7.98 -0.37 4.82
CA CYS A 149 8.28 -1.57 5.60
C CYS A 149 9.75 -1.59 5.98
N GLY A 150 10.10 -2.41 6.93
CA GLY A 150 11.46 -2.57 7.39
C GLY A 150 11.57 -3.59 8.52
N THR A 151 12.79 -3.80 8.97
CA THR A 151 13.12 -4.71 10.08
C THR A 151 14.09 -4.02 11.02
N ALA A 152 14.07 -4.37 12.31
CA ALA A 152 15.06 -3.90 13.26
C ALA A 152 16.48 -4.31 12.83
N THR A 153 17.44 -3.40 13.03
CA THR A 153 18.86 -3.68 12.76
C THR A 153 19.49 -4.60 13.82
N ASP A 154 18.88 -4.66 15.01
CA ASP A 154 19.24 -5.60 16.07
C ASP A 154 18.14 -6.68 16.22
N PRO A 155 18.33 -7.88 15.65
CA PRO A 155 17.35 -8.97 15.74
C PRO A 155 17.20 -9.50 17.18
N ALA A 156 18.24 -9.41 18.02
CA ALA A 156 18.17 -9.88 19.40
C ALA A 156 17.28 -8.95 20.24
N ALA A 157 17.46 -7.63 20.10
CA ALA A 157 16.62 -6.63 20.75
C ALA A 157 15.15 -6.73 20.26
N GLN A 158 14.93 -6.92 18.97
CA GLN A 158 13.58 -7.16 18.41
C GLN A 158 12.94 -8.40 19.04
N LYS A 159 13.68 -9.51 19.13
CA LYS A 159 13.18 -10.75 19.72
C LYS A 159 12.87 -10.61 21.21
N ALA A 160 13.71 -9.88 21.96
CA ALA A 160 13.46 -9.60 23.36
C ALA A 160 12.18 -8.79 23.56
N LEU A 161 11.96 -7.75 22.74
CA LEU A 161 10.72 -6.96 22.75
C LEU A 161 9.49 -7.81 22.43
N GLU A 162 9.53 -8.62 21.37
CA GLU A 162 8.45 -9.55 21.00
C GLU A 162 8.09 -10.49 22.16
N THR A 163 9.11 -11.05 22.82
CA THR A 163 8.92 -11.96 23.93
C THR A 163 8.26 -11.27 25.13
N ALA A 164 8.71 -10.06 25.47
CA ALA A 164 8.14 -9.26 26.55
C ALA A 164 6.67 -8.89 26.26
N CYS A 165 6.36 -8.43 25.04
CA CYS A 165 5.00 -8.10 24.64
C CYS A 165 4.07 -9.32 24.68
N CYS A 166 4.52 -10.47 24.16
CA CYS A 166 3.74 -11.70 24.22
C CYS A 166 3.49 -12.19 25.67
N ALA A 167 4.49 -12.04 26.54
CA ALA A 167 4.35 -12.40 27.96
C ALA A 167 3.35 -11.47 28.68
N ALA A 168 3.43 -10.17 28.44
CA ALA A 168 2.50 -9.18 28.99
C ALA A 168 1.06 -9.47 28.52
N LEU A 169 0.83 -9.62 27.23
CA LEU A 169 -0.50 -9.94 26.69
C LEU A 169 -1.04 -11.27 27.25
N LYS A 170 -0.20 -12.28 27.35
CA LYS A 170 -0.60 -13.58 27.95
C LYS A 170 -1.01 -13.40 29.41
N HIS A 171 -0.30 -12.57 30.16
CA HIS A 171 -0.61 -12.31 31.57
C HIS A 171 -1.96 -11.61 31.76
N TYR A 172 -2.24 -10.55 30.99
CA TYR A 172 -3.44 -9.74 31.17
C TYR A 172 -4.67 -10.25 30.42
N VAL A 173 -4.49 -10.89 29.26
CA VAL A 173 -5.59 -11.30 28.36
C VAL A 173 -5.74 -12.83 28.28
N GLY A 174 -4.70 -13.58 28.68
CA GLY A 174 -4.67 -15.03 28.60
C GLY A 174 -4.42 -15.57 27.17
N GLY A 175 -4.29 -16.90 27.05
CA GLY A 175 -4.13 -17.59 25.78
C GLY A 175 -2.76 -17.41 25.13
N LYS A 176 -2.56 -18.06 23.96
CA LYS A 176 -1.34 -17.93 23.14
C LYS A 176 -1.41 -16.65 22.31
N LYS A 177 -0.36 -15.87 22.33
CA LYS A 177 -0.25 -14.61 21.56
C LYS A 177 0.78 -14.78 20.43
N PRO A 178 0.33 -15.03 19.20
CA PRO A 178 1.24 -15.18 18.05
C PRO A 178 1.81 -13.82 17.63
N ILE A 179 3.01 -13.86 17.03
CA ILE A 179 3.58 -12.73 16.29
C ILE A 179 2.86 -12.65 14.95
N SER A 180 2.41 -11.46 14.63
CA SER A 180 1.71 -11.17 13.37
C SER A 180 2.49 -10.19 12.48
N VAL A 181 2.01 -10.07 11.26
CA VAL A 181 2.50 -9.15 10.24
C VAL A 181 1.38 -8.17 9.93
N GLY A 182 1.66 -6.87 9.98
CA GLY A 182 0.63 -5.86 9.78
C GLY A 182 1.15 -4.50 9.37
N SER A 183 0.25 -3.55 9.26
CA SER A 183 0.58 -2.16 8.94
C SER A 183 0.06 -1.26 10.06
N THR A 184 0.93 -0.99 11.02
CA THR A 184 0.68 -0.21 12.24
C THR A 184 1.66 0.97 12.32
N ASP A 185 1.60 1.76 13.38
CA ASP A 185 2.58 2.81 13.61
C ASP A 185 4.02 2.27 13.72
N CYS A 186 4.20 0.99 14.04
CA CYS A 186 5.51 0.32 14.03
C CYS A 186 6.21 0.30 12.66
N ASN A 187 5.49 0.52 11.55
CA ASN A 187 6.11 0.61 10.23
C ASN A 187 7.21 1.67 10.17
N ILE A 188 7.02 2.81 10.84
CA ILE A 188 7.98 3.92 10.79
C ILE A 188 9.27 3.56 11.55
N PRO A 189 9.25 3.22 12.85
CA PRO A 189 10.48 2.88 13.54
C PRO A 189 11.16 1.63 13.00
N LEU A 190 10.43 0.58 12.58
CA LEU A 190 11.00 -0.58 11.90
C LEU A 190 11.72 -0.22 10.60
N SER A 191 11.19 0.74 9.82
CA SER A 191 11.86 1.22 8.61
C SER A 191 13.15 2.01 8.90
N LEU A 192 13.31 2.48 10.11
CA LEU A 192 14.54 3.13 10.63
C LEU A 192 15.47 2.14 11.36
N GLY A 193 15.12 0.85 11.36
CA GLY A 193 15.91 -0.18 12.03
C GLY A 193 15.70 -0.28 13.55
N ILE A 194 14.72 0.42 14.11
CA ILE A 194 14.42 0.45 15.54
C ILE A 194 13.52 -0.72 15.92
N PRO A 195 13.85 -1.55 16.93
CA PRO A 195 13.00 -2.60 17.45
C PRO A 195 11.61 -2.09 17.81
N SER A 196 10.56 -2.75 17.30
CA SER A 196 9.19 -2.23 17.47
C SER A 196 8.15 -3.33 17.51
N ALA A 197 7.09 -3.09 18.29
CA ALA A 197 5.92 -3.97 18.41
C ALA A 197 4.64 -3.14 18.64
N SER A 198 3.48 -3.68 18.18
CA SER A 198 2.15 -3.15 18.41
C SER A 198 1.24 -4.24 18.95
#